data_fb23acf224cf4205c05831c921baed50
#
_entry.id   fb23acf224cf4205c05831c921baed50
#
_cell.length_a   1.000
_cell.length_b   1.000
_cell.length_c   1.000
_cell.angle_alpha   90.00
_cell.angle_beta   90.00
_cell.angle_gamma   90.00
#
_symmetry.space_group_name_H-M   'P 1'
#
loop_
_entity.id
_entity.type
_entity.pdbx_description
1 polymer ?
#
loop_
_entity_poly.entity_id
_entity_poly.type
_entity_poly.pdbx_seq_one_letter_code
_entity_poly.pdbx_strand_id
1 'polypeptide(L)'
;MTRMRAFLATLMLSTPLSVMAAEDPVTTFVLDNGMQVIVVEDHRAPVVQHMVWYRAGSADEPKGASGVAHFLEHLLFKATDKLEAGEFSAIVSANGGNDNAFTSYDYTAYYQRIAADRLELMMGMESDRMRNIRLTPANIETERDVIIEERNQRTENSASALFSEQMRAVQYHNHRYGVPVIGWMHEMETLDLDDALSFYEIYYSPNNAILVVSGDVTPEGVRELAEKYYGVIPSNPALPERLRTEEPPQTAERRVIFRDARVAQPYVSRSYFAPERDQGAQKEAAALTLLAEILGGGTTSYLTEKLQFDTQVAVYSSVYYRGTSLDNTTFNMIVVPAPGVTLQEAEDAMDVAVTSFMKEGVDPSQLERLKKQLRAQQIYARDNVDGIAQRYGSALTTGLTVEDVQAWPEILQAITPEEIMAAAKKVIIPETSVTGWLMKEQEQGQ
;
A
#
# COMPACT_ATOMS: atom_id res chain seq x y z
N MET A 1 43.97 -14.76 70.61
CA MET A 1 43.01 -13.63 70.27
C MET A 1 43.00 -13.43 68.80
N THR A 2 42.08 -14.10 68.14
CA THR A 2 41.92 -14.10 66.62
C THR A 2 40.72 -13.25 66.24
N ARG A 3 40.97 -12.14 65.58
CA ARG A 3 39.88 -11.24 65.08
C ARG A 3 39.38 -11.72 63.76
N MET A 4 38.10 -12.15 63.74
CA MET A 4 37.33 -12.52 62.52
C MET A 4 36.79 -11.23 61.88
N ARG A 5 37.24 -10.94 60.67
CA ARG A 5 36.68 -9.84 59.85
C ARG A 5 35.51 -10.38 59.02
N ALA A 6 34.29 -9.90 59.30
CA ALA A 6 33.07 -10.15 58.44
C ALA A 6 33.17 -9.28 57.22
N PHE A 7 33.11 -9.91 56.06
CA PHE A 7 32.88 -9.25 54.74
C PHE A 7 31.39 -9.16 54.49
N LEU A 8 30.85 -7.95 54.46
CA LEU A 8 29.49 -7.68 53.98
C LEU A 8 29.53 -7.61 52.44
N ALA A 9 28.96 -8.58 51.76
CA ALA A 9 28.74 -8.53 50.31
C ALA A 9 27.46 -7.78 50.03
N THR A 10 27.55 -6.58 49.50
CA THR A 10 26.40 -5.78 49.00
C THR A 10 25.97 -6.32 47.65
N LEU A 11 24.83 -7.00 47.60
CA LEU A 11 24.19 -7.47 46.37
C LEU A 11 23.49 -6.27 45.70
N MET A 12 24.09 -5.71 44.64
CA MET A 12 23.41 -4.73 43.80
C MET A 12 22.39 -5.46 42.93
N LEU A 13 21.09 -5.33 43.24
CA LEU A 13 20.01 -5.68 42.32
C LEU A 13 20.00 -4.66 41.18
N SER A 14 20.50 -5.05 40.03
CA SER A 14 20.28 -4.33 38.80
C SER A 14 18.86 -4.63 38.31
N THR A 15 17.92 -3.72 38.54
CA THR A 15 16.62 -3.72 37.83
C THR A 15 16.87 -3.46 36.34
N PRO A 16 16.40 -4.30 35.44
CA PRO A 16 16.45 -3.97 34.02
C PRO A 16 15.60 -2.73 33.81
N LEU A 17 16.19 -1.60 33.40
CA LEU A 17 15.44 -0.52 32.77
C LEU A 17 14.85 -1.09 31.47
N SER A 18 13.55 -1.35 31.45
CA SER A 18 12.83 -1.50 30.20
C SER A 18 12.91 -0.16 29.48
N VAL A 19 13.78 -0.07 28.48
CA VAL A 19 13.75 1.03 27.51
C VAL A 19 12.42 0.85 26.76
N MET A 20 11.39 1.53 27.21
CA MET A 20 10.21 1.77 26.37
C MET A 20 10.73 2.56 25.18
N ALA A 21 10.65 1.98 23.99
CA ALA A 21 10.89 2.71 22.76
C ALA A 21 9.90 3.89 22.78
N ALA A 22 10.41 5.12 22.80
CA ALA A 22 9.56 6.29 22.71
C ALA A 22 8.73 6.15 21.42
N GLU A 23 7.43 6.21 21.54
CA GLU A 23 6.54 6.34 20.38
C GLU A 23 6.91 7.63 19.65
N ASP A 24 6.86 7.63 18.32
CA ASP A 24 7.03 8.85 17.55
C ASP A 24 5.95 9.83 18.01
N PRO A 25 6.30 11.08 18.40
CA PRO A 25 5.31 12.04 18.86
C PRO A 25 4.39 12.40 17.69
N VAL A 26 3.16 11.90 17.73
CA VAL A 26 2.14 12.15 16.71
C VAL A 26 1.07 13.05 17.30
N THR A 27 0.91 14.22 16.71
CA THR A 27 -0.17 15.14 17.05
C THR A 27 -1.23 15.13 15.93
N THR A 28 -2.49 15.02 16.30
CA THR A 28 -3.60 15.05 15.35
C THR A 28 -4.62 16.10 15.72
N PHE A 29 -5.17 16.77 14.71
CA PHE A 29 -6.27 17.71 14.87
C PHE A 29 -7.08 17.81 13.57
N VAL A 30 -8.25 18.43 13.64
CA VAL A 30 -9.13 18.65 12.49
C VAL A 30 -9.36 20.16 12.36
N LEU A 31 -9.25 20.69 11.15
CA LEU A 31 -9.60 22.08 10.84
C LEU A 31 -11.12 22.25 10.78
N ASP A 32 -11.62 23.49 10.92
CA ASP A 32 -13.06 23.79 10.91
C ASP A 32 -13.76 23.35 9.63
N ASN A 33 -13.04 23.26 8.50
CA ASN A 33 -13.55 22.76 7.22
C ASN A 33 -13.51 21.24 7.07
N GLY A 34 -13.11 20.49 8.11
CA GLY A 34 -13.09 19.03 8.14
C GLY A 34 -11.79 18.39 7.68
N MET A 35 -10.76 19.13 7.30
CA MET A 35 -9.46 18.57 6.94
C MET A 35 -8.77 17.98 8.17
N GLN A 36 -8.42 16.71 8.12
CA GLN A 36 -7.64 16.04 9.17
C GLN A 36 -6.16 16.37 8.99
N VAL A 37 -5.46 16.69 10.08
CA VAL A 37 -4.03 17.00 10.07
C VAL A 37 -3.29 16.06 11.02
N ILE A 38 -2.21 15.48 10.51
CA ILE A 38 -1.29 14.61 11.25
C ILE A 38 0.07 15.25 11.22
N VAL A 39 0.67 15.45 12.39
CA VAL A 39 2.02 15.96 12.55
C VAL A 39 2.87 14.92 13.25
N VAL A 40 4.00 14.56 12.64
CA VAL A 40 4.99 13.65 13.23
C VAL A 40 6.31 14.38 13.35
N GLU A 41 6.68 14.72 14.58
CA GLU A 41 7.90 15.49 14.85
C GLU A 41 9.15 14.63 14.72
N ASP A 42 10.14 15.09 13.94
CA ASP A 42 11.45 14.50 13.82
C ASP A 42 12.52 15.58 13.57
N HIS A 43 13.18 16.01 14.62
CA HIS A 43 14.17 17.11 14.60
C HIS A 43 15.61 16.66 14.30
N ARG A 44 15.81 15.43 13.81
CA ARG A 44 17.16 14.90 13.53
C ARG A 44 17.80 15.50 12.29
N ALA A 45 17.02 15.98 11.36
CA ALA A 45 17.46 16.65 10.14
C ALA A 45 16.51 17.81 9.77
N PRO A 46 17.01 18.94 9.24
CA PRO A 46 16.18 20.11 8.90
C PRO A 46 15.38 19.91 7.60
N VAL A 47 14.64 18.81 7.51
CA VAL A 47 13.82 18.43 6.34
C VAL A 47 12.41 18.10 6.80
N VAL A 48 11.47 18.27 5.88
CA VAL A 48 10.06 17.97 6.07
C VAL A 48 9.52 17.19 4.88
N GLN A 49 8.68 16.21 5.17
CA GLN A 49 7.79 15.56 4.23
C GLN A 49 6.40 16.13 4.42
N HIS A 50 5.89 16.83 3.43
CA HIS A 50 4.54 17.36 3.35
C HIS A 50 3.74 16.50 2.39
N MET A 51 2.58 16.00 2.81
CA MET A 51 1.71 15.16 1.98
C MET A 51 0.26 15.56 2.15
N VAL A 52 -0.45 15.64 1.03
CA VAL A 52 -1.92 15.75 1.01
C VAL A 52 -2.49 14.48 0.39
N TRP A 53 -3.33 13.79 1.14
CA TRP A 53 -4.00 12.56 0.78
C TRP A 53 -5.48 12.81 0.57
N TYR A 54 -6.02 12.40 -0.56
CA TYR A 54 -7.46 12.43 -0.82
C TYR A 54 -8.04 11.03 -0.66
N ARG A 55 -9.17 10.93 0.06
CA ARG A 55 -9.92 9.67 0.20
C ARG A 55 -10.70 9.38 -1.07
N ALA A 56 -10.00 9.33 -2.19
CA ALA A 56 -10.53 8.99 -3.50
C ALA A 56 -9.42 8.39 -4.36
N GLY A 57 -9.68 7.25 -4.96
CA GLY A 57 -8.78 6.54 -5.84
C GLY A 57 -9.55 5.86 -6.97
N SER A 58 -8.93 4.90 -7.65
CA SER A 58 -9.55 4.28 -8.83
C SER A 58 -10.82 3.49 -8.50
N ALA A 59 -11.02 3.05 -7.26
CA ALA A 59 -12.25 2.38 -6.87
C ALA A 59 -13.44 3.34 -6.67
N ASP A 60 -13.20 4.66 -6.66
CA ASP A 60 -14.22 5.70 -6.55
C ASP A 60 -14.65 6.25 -7.93
N GLU A 61 -14.03 5.77 -9.01
CA GLU A 61 -14.30 6.20 -10.38
C GLU A 61 -15.69 5.79 -10.87
N PRO A 62 -16.36 6.61 -11.70
CA PRO A 62 -17.59 6.20 -12.34
C PRO A 62 -17.35 5.04 -13.33
N LYS A 63 -18.40 4.28 -13.64
CA LYS A 63 -18.34 3.24 -14.67
C LYS A 63 -18.19 3.89 -16.05
N GLY A 64 -17.28 3.37 -16.86
CA GLY A 64 -16.99 3.87 -18.21
C GLY A 64 -15.90 4.94 -18.28
N ALA A 65 -15.34 5.33 -17.12
CA ALA A 65 -14.26 6.33 -17.04
C ALA A 65 -13.10 5.82 -16.14
N SER A 66 -12.75 4.53 -16.28
CA SER A 66 -11.63 3.98 -15.51
C SER A 66 -10.31 4.65 -15.87
N GLY A 67 -9.49 4.90 -14.85
CA GLY A 67 -8.24 5.64 -14.98
C GLY A 67 -8.38 7.15 -14.77
N VAL A 68 -9.61 7.69 -14.56
CA VAL A 68 -9.80 9.14 -14.37
C VAL A 68 -9.09 9.65 -13.11
N ALA A 69 -8.99 8.87 -12.03
CA ALA A 69 -8.26 9.24 -10.82
C ALA A 69 -6.76 9.40 -11.10
N HIS A 70 -6.15 8.45 -11.82
CA HIS A 70 -4.77 8.50 -12.25
C HIS A 70 -4.53 9.60 -13.29
N PHE A 71 -5.46 9.78 -14.22
CA PHE A 71 -5.41 10.86 -15.20
C PHE A 71 -5.41 12.23 -14.53
N LEU A 72 -6.29 12.42 -13.53
CA LEU A 72 -6.32 13.66 -12.76
C LEU A 72 -5.03 13.86 -11.95
N GLU A 73 -4.41 12.81 -11.42
CA GLU A 73 -3.09 12.89 -10.78
C GLU A 73 -2.08 13.61 -11.68
N HIS A 74 -1.99 13.20 -12.95
CA HIS A 74 -1.12 13.84 -13.94
C HIS A 74 -1.53 15.28 -14.24
N LEU A 75 -2.82 15.54 -14.39
CA LEU A 75 -3.35 16.85 -14.72
C LEU A 75 -3.11 17.88 -13.61
N LEU A 76 -2.98 17.45 -12.35
CA LEU A 76 -2.69 18.35 -11.24
C LEU A 76 -1.27 18.94 -11.26
N PHE A 77 -0.39 18.49 -12.15
CA PHE A 77 0.90 19.13 -12.44
C PHE A 77 0.81 20.22 -13.54
N LYS A 78 -0.40 20.49 -14.05
CA LYS A 78 -0.66 21.59 -14.99
C LYS A 78 -0.82 22.92 -14.26
N ALA A 79 -1.39 23.93 -14.93
CA ALA A 79 -1.53 25.26 -14.37
C ALA A 79 -2.59 25.35 -13.25
N THR A 80 -2.38 26.28 -12.33
CA THR A 80 -3.35 26.72 -11.35
C THR A 80 -3.64 28.20 -11.53
N ASP A 81 -4.38 28.83 -10.61
CA ASP A 81 -4.58 30.29 -10.62
C ASP A 81 -3.28 31.06 -10.39
N LYS A 82 -2.29 30.47 -9.72
CA LYS A 82 -1.03 31.13 -9.34
C LYS A 82 0.20 30.64 -10.08
N LEU A 83 0.15 29.43 -10.65
CA LEU A 83 1.29 28.75 -11.23
C LEU A 83 1.01 28.30 -12.67
N GLU A 84 1.99 28.44 -13.52
CA GLU A 84 1.96 27.89 -14.87
C GLU A 84 2.24 26.37 -14.87
N ALA A 85 1.93 25.69 -15.97
CA ALA A 85 2.17 24.24 -16.10
C ALA A 85 3.64 23.86 -15.88
N GLY A 86 3.91 22.94 -14.97
CA GLY A 86 5.25 22.49 -14.59
C GLY A 86 6.01 23.43 -13.64
N GLU A 87 5.47 24.61 -13.36
CA GLU A 87 6.12 25.59 -12.47
C GLU A 87 6.16 25.10 -11.02
N PHE A 88 5.17 24.34 -10.59
CA PHE A 88 5.15 23.72 -9.25
C PHE A 88 6.43 22.92 -9.01
N SER A 89 6.71 21.92 -9.84
CA SER A 89 7.90 21.07 -9.71
C SER A 89 9.22 21.83 -9.93
N ALA A 90 9.21 22.84 -10.81
CA ALA A 90 10.36 23.72 -11.01
C ALA A 90 10.71 24.52 -9.74
N ILE A 91 9.70 25.06 -9.04
CA ILE A 91 9.89 25.78 -7.76
C ILE A 91 10.38 24.82 -6.67
N VAL A 92 9.78 23.62 -6.54
CA VAL A 92 10.23 22.62 -5.55
C VAL A 92 11.70 22.26 -5.80
N SER A 93 12.07 21.95 -7.05
CA SER A 93 13.44 21.62 -7.44
C SER A 93 14.42 22.77 -7.20
N ALA A 94 14.05 24.01 -7.53
CA ALA A 94 14.86 25.21 -7.28
C ALA A 94 15.11 25.45 -5.79
N ASN A 95 14.25 24.96 -4.89
CA ASN A 95 14.41 25.00 -3.44
C ASN A 95 15.08 23.73 -2.87
N GLY A 96 15.67 22.88 -3.73
CA GLY A 96 16.38 21.67 -3.32
C GLY A 96 15.49 20.51 -2.86
N GLY A 97 14.19 20.57 -3.15
CA GLY A 97 13.22 19.52 -2.86
C GLY A 97 12.96 18.59 -4.02
N ASN A 98 12.09 17.64 -3.78
CA ASN A 98 11.48 16.79 -4.79
C ASN A 98 9.98 16.65 -4.50
N ASP A 99 9.20 16.53 -5.54
CA ASP A 99 7.77 16.31 -5.50
C ASP A 99 7.37 15.12 -6.39
N ASN A 100 6.26 14.50 -6.04
CA ASN A 100 5.61 13.49 -6.87
C ASN A 100 4.17 13.24 -6.36
N ALA A 101 3.49 12.31 -7.02
CA ALA A 101 2.16 11.85 -6.63
C ALA A 101 2.04 10.34 -6.88
N PHE A 102 0.97 9.74 -6.39
CA PHE A 102 0.58 8.37 -6.69
C PHE A 102 -0.90 8.15 -6.45
N THR A 103 -1.50 7.31 -7.27
CA THR A 103 -2.88 6.86 -7.16
C THR A 103 -2.92 5.37 -6.80
N SER A 104 -3.82 5.01 -5.89
CA SER A 104 -4.17 3.65 -5.52
C SER A 104 -5.66 3.41 -5.77
N TYR A 105 -6.17 2.26 -5.34
CA TYR A 105 -7.61 2.00 -5.35
C TYR A 105 -8.38 2.94 -4.43
N ASP A 106 -7.82 3.25 -3.25
CA ASP A 106 -8.53 3.90 -2.16
C ASP A 106 -8.13 5.35 -1.94
N TYR A 107 -7.08 5.81 -2.57
CA TYR A 107 -6.56 7.15 -2.35
C TYR A 107 -5.71 7.64 -3.52
N THR A 108 -5.58 8.97 -3.60
CA THR A 108 -4.57 9.66 -4.38
C THR A 108 -3.81 10.59 -3.44
N ALA A 109 -2.49 10.66 -3.55
CA ALA A 109 -1.66 11.47 -2.68
C ALA A 109 -0.61 12.26 -3.46
N TYR A 110 -0.37 13.49 -3.01
CA TYR A 110 0.66 14.39 -3.52
C TYR A 110 1.63 14.71 -2.40
N TYR A 111 2.92 14.76 -2.70
CA TYR A 111 3.93 15.01 -1.68
C TYR A 111 5.09 15.85 -2.16
N GLN A 112 5.69 16.54 -1.19
CA GLN A 112 6.94 17.26 -1.36
C GLN A 112 7.85 16.96 -0.17
N ARG A 113 9.11 16.63 -0.48
CA ARG A 113 10.18 16.57 0.49
C ARG A 113 11.11 17.75 0.28
N ILE A 114 11.31 18.55 1.32
CA ILE A 114 12.02 19.82 1.21
C ILE A 114 12.63 20.22 2.55
N ALA A 115 13.49 21.26 2.55
CA ALA A 115 13.97 21.88 3.77
C ALA A 115 12.79 22.44 4.61
N ALA A 116 12.84 22.28 5.93
CA ALA A 116 11.74 22.60 6.84
C ALA A 116 11.30 24.07 6.76
N ASP A 117 12.23 25.01 6.50
CA ASP A 117 11.94 26.43 6.32
C ASP A 117 11.19 26.77 5.01
N ARG A 118 10.94 25.78 4.17
CA ARG A 118 10.16 25.87 2.92
C ARG A 118 8.75 25.28 3.03
N LEU A 119 8.36 24.75 4.19
CA LEU A 119 7.04 24.16 4.37
C LEU A 119 5.89 25.12 4.03
N GLU A 120 6.01 26.39 4.43
CA GLU A 120 5.01 27.42 4.14
C GLU A 120 4.80 27.58 2.62
N LEU A 121 5.87 27.60 1.84
CA LEU A 121 5.81 27.68 0.38
C LEU A 121 5.06 26.46 -0.20
N MET A 122 5.36 25.26 0.28
CA MET A 122 4.68 24.03 -0.19
C MET A 122 3.19 24.06 0.13
N MET A 123 2.81 24.40 1.35
CA MET A 123 1.39 24.51 1.73
C MET A 123 0.65 25.56 0.91
N GLY A 124 1.31 26.68 0.59
CA GLY A 124 0.73 27.74 -0.24
C GLY A 124 0.48 27.30 -1.69
N MET A 125 1.37 26.50 -2.26
CA MET A 125 1.24 25.96 -3.61
C MET A 125 0.24 24.80 -3.66
N GLU A 126 0.31 23.88 -2.70
CA GLU A 126 -0.57 22.71 -2.63
C GLU A 126 -2.03 23.08 -2.36
N SER A 127 -2.28 24.08 -1.50
CA SER A 127 -3.62 24.59 -1.24
C SER A 127 -4.25 25.27 -2.48
N ASP A 128 -3.43 25.89 -3.32
CA ASP A 128 -3.88 26.43 -4.61
C ASP A 128 -4.23 25.29 -5.57
N ARG A 129 -3.39 24.26 -5.68
CA ARG A 129 -3.65 23.07 -6.48
C ARG A 129 -4.92 22.33 -6.06
N MET A 130 -5.25 22.32 -4.77
CA MET A 130 -6.45 21.66 -4.25
C MET A 130 -7.75 22.24 -4.83
N ARG A 131 -7.81 23.53 -5.19
CA ARG A 131 -9.08 24.17 -5.59
C ARG A 131 -9.04 25.02 -6.84
N ASN A 132 -7.89 25.33 -7.37
CA ASN A 132 -7.75 26.34 -8.41
C ASN A 132 -7.00 25.83 -9.64
N ILE A 133 -7.17 24.53 -9.97
CA ILE A 133 -6.58 23.97 -11.18
C ILE A 133 -7.19 24.59 -12.44
N ARG A 134 -6.35 24.88 -13.43
CA ARG A 134 -6.75 25.39 -14.75
C ARG A 134 -6.40 24.38 -15.82
N LEU A 135 -7.42 23.69 -16.30
CA LEU A 135 -7.29 22.71 -17.38
C LEU A 135 -7.89 23.28 -18.67
N THR A 136 -7.24 22.97 -19.78
CA THR A 136 -7.71 23.28 -21.12
C THR A 136 -7.92 21.99 -21.91
N PRO A 137 -8.73 21.98 -22.99
CA PRO A 137 -8.84 20.81 -23.87
C PRO A 137 -7.48 20.32 -24.39
N ALA A 138 -6.54 21.22 -24.67
CA ALA A 138 -5.20 20.86 -25.11
C ALA A 138 -4.38 20.12 -24.02
N ASN A 139 -4.58 20.48 -22.73
CA ASN A 139 -3.96 19.75 -21.63
C ASN A 139 -4.49 18.31 -21.56
N ILE A 140 -5.79 18.13 -21.77
CA ILE A 140 -6.44 16.82 -21.77
C ILE A 140 -5.91 15.93 -22.90
N GLU A 141 -5.86 16.43 -24.11
CA GLU A 141 -5.35 15.68 -25.27
C GLU A 141 -3.88 15.25 -25.06
N THR A 142 -3.03 16.18 -24.65
CA THR A 142 -1.60 15.90 -24.44
C THR A 142 -1.40 14.88 -23.32
N GLU A 143 -2.08 15.05 -22.19
CA GLU A 143 -1.86 14.19 -21.03
C GLU A 143 -2.51 12.81 -21.20
N ARG A 144 -3.62 12.72 -21.94
CA ARG A 144 -4.19 11.44 -22.32
C ARG A 144 -3.21 10.60 -23.14
N ASP A 145 -2.51 11.20 -24.07
CA ASP A 145 -1.45 10.50 -24.83
C ASP A 145 -0.31 10.03 -23.92
N VAL A 146 0.04 10.83 -22.90
CA VAL A 146 1.07 10.45 -21.91
C VAL A 146 0.65 9.24 -21.09
N ILE A 147 -0.57 9.22 -20.54
CA ILE A 147 -1.02 8.06 -19.73
C ILE A 147 -1.25 6.82 -20.59
N ILE A 148 -1.66 6.95 -21.85
CA ILE A 148 -1.76 5.83 -22.81
C ILE A 148 -0.36 5.25 -23.05
N GLU A 149 0.64 6.09 -23.27
CA GLU A 149 2.00 5.61 -23.44
C GLU A 149 2.57 4.98 -22.18
N GLU A 150 2.25 5.51 -21.00
CA GLU A 150 2.59 4.89 -19.73
C GLU A 150 1.95 3.51 -19.59
N ARG A 151 0.66 3.36 -19.93
CA ARG A 151 0.01 2.06 -19.96
C ARG A 151 0.70 1.11 -20.94
N ASN A 152 1.07 1.58 -22.15
CA ASN A 152 1.83 0.79 -23.10
C ASN A 152 3.13 0.27 -22.46
N GLN A 153 3.89 1.13 -21.79
CA GLN A 153 5.16 0.77 -21.18
C GLN A 153 5.01 -0.16 -19.97
N ARG A 154 4.04 0.09 -19.10
CA ARG A 154 3.87 -0.64 -17.83
C ARG A 154 3.03 -1.90 -17.98
N THR A 155 2.07 -1.93 -18.90
CA THR A 155 1.07 -3.00 -18.99
C THR A 155 1.12 -3.70 -20.34
N GLU A 156 0.85 -3.02 -21.46
CA GLU A 156 0.67 -3.67 -22.76
C GLU A 156 1.95 -4.36 -23.26
N ASN A 157 3.11 -3.80 -22.96
CA ASN A 157 4.41 -4.38 -23.32
C ASN A 157 4.90 -5.46 -22.34
N SER A 158 4.14 -5.80 -21.30
CA SER A 158 4.49 -6.77 -20.28
C SER A 158 3.45 -7.89 -20.17
N ALA A 159 3.80 -9.09 -20.65
CA ALA A 159 2.94 -10.28 -20.52
C ALA A 159 2.55 -10.56 -19.05
N SER A 160 3.46 -10.31 -18.10
CA SER A 160 3.24 -10.49 -16.68
C SER A 160 2.25 -9.47 -16.10
N ALA A 161 2.32 -8.22 -16.57
CA ALA A 161 1.38 -7.17 -16.15
C ALA A 161 -0.04 -7.42 -16.70
N LEU A 162 -0.16 -7.79 -17.97
CA LEU A 162 -1.42 -8.20 -18.58
C LEU A 162 -2.02 -9.42 -17.88
N PHE A 163 -1.22 -10.42 -17.57
CA PHE A 163 -1.66 -11.57 -16.81
C PHE A 163 -2.17 -11.17 -15.41
N SER A 164 -1.45 -10.31 -14.70
CA SER A 164 -1.85 -9.83 -13.37
C SER A 164 -3.17 -9.04 -13.43
N GLU A 165 -3.37 -8.25 -14.47
CA GLU A 165 -4.62 -7.53 -14.74
C GLU A 165 -5.78 -8.52 -14.95
N GLN A 166 -5.60 -9.56 -15.77
CA GLN A 166 -6.60 -10.60 -16.00
C GLN A 166 -6.91 -11.40 -14.73
N MET A 167 -5.88 -11.75 -13.95
CA MET A 167 -6.05 -12.43 -12.66
C MET A 167 -6.92 -11.61 -11.71
N ARG A 168 -6.67 -10.31 -11.63
CA ARG A 168 -7.41 -9.39 -10.78
C ARG A 168 -8.86 -9.23 -11.25
N ALA A 169 -9.09 -9.07 -12.55
CA ALA A 169 -10.42 -8.97 -13.14
C ALA A 169 -11.26 -10.24 -12.92
N VAL A 170 -10.61 -11.41 -12.89
CA VAL A 170 -11.28 -12.69 -12.57
C VAL A 170 -11.48 -12.86 -11.06
N GLN A 171 -10.58 -12.32 -10.21
CA GLN A 171 -10.72 -12.36 -8.76
C GLN A 171 -11.94 -11.57 -8.30
N TYR A 172 -12.06 -10.31 -8.73
CA TYR A 172 -13.15 -9.42 -8.35
C TYR A 172 -14.22 -9.42 -9.43
N HIS A 173 -15.37 -10.00 -9.12
CA HIS A 173 -16.49 -10.11 -10.07
C HIS A 173 -17.32 -8.81 -10.12
N ASN A 174 -17.46 -8.14 -9.01
CA ASN A 174 -18.34 -6.98 -8.85
C ASN A 174 -17.63 -5.77 -8.23
N HIS A 175 -16.63 -6.00 -7.41
CA HIS A 175 -15.92 -4.93 -6.71
C HIS A 175 -14.95 -4.18 -7.63
N ARG A 176 -14.83 -2.87 -7.44
CA ARG A 176 -13.98 -2.00 -8.27
C ARG A 176 -12.47 -2.30 -8.20
N TYR A 177 -12.02 -3.08 -7.22
CA TYR A 177 -10.62 -3.56 -7.20
C TYR A 177 -10.29 -4.51 -8.36
N GLY A 178 -11.27 -4.98 -9.11
CA GLY A 178 -11.07 -5.72 -10.36
C GLY A 178 -10.68 -4.85 -11.55
N VAL A 179 -10.85 -3.52 -11.47
CA VAL A 179 -10.49 -2.57 -12.53
C VAL A 179 -9.07 -2.07 -12.29
N PRO A 180 -8.20 -2.00 -13.31
CA PRO A 180 -6.83 -1.52 -13.12
C PRO A 180 -6.81 -0.03 -12.71
N VAL A 181 -5.88 0.33 -11.81
CA VAL A 181 -5.73 1.72 -11.35
C VAL A 181 -5.43 2.68 -12.49
N ILE A 182 -4.62 2.25 -13.46
CA ILE A 182 -4.31 3.06 -14.65
C ILE A 182 -5.51 3.18 -15.62
N GLY A 183 -6.54 2.35 -15.45
CA GLY A 183 -7.72 2.29 -16.32
C GLY A 183 -7.62 1.24 -17.42
N TRP A 184 -8.78 0.85 -17.99
CA TRP A 184 -8.85 0.05 -19.20
C TRP A 184 -8.47 0.91 -20.42
N MET A 185 -7.68 0.41 -21.36
CA MET A 185 -7.23 1.14 -22.54
C MET A 185 -8.37 1.85 -23.26
N HIS A 186 -9.44 1.13 -23.57
CA HIS A 186 -10.57 1.66 -24.33
C HIS A 186 -11.38 2.74 -23.60
N GLU A 187 -11.34 2.78 -22.24
CA GLU A 187 -11.94 3.85 -21.45
C GLU A 187 -10.99 5.05 -21.35
N MET A 188 -9.68 4.81 -21.17
CA MET A 188 -8.66 5.87 -21.17
C MET A 188 -8.63 6.68 -22.47
N GLU A 189 -8.83 6.03 -23.62
CA GLU A 189 -8.88 6.69 -24.92
C GLU A 189 -10.02 7.72 -25.05
N THR A 190 -11.05 7.60 -24.20
CA THR A 190 -12.24 8.45 -24.23
C THR A 190 -12.32 9.47 -23.10
N LEU A 191 -11.42 9.39 -22.09
CA LEU A 191 -11.40 10.35 -20.98
C LEU A 191 -11.32 11.79 -21.49
N ASP A 192 -12.15 12.65 -20.95
CA ASP A 192 -12.23 14.04 -21.37
C ASP A 192 -12.13 15.05 -20.21
N LEU A 193 -12.33 16.33 -20.52
CA LEU A 193 -12.24 17.42 -19.54
C LEU A 193 -13.35 17.33 -18.50
N ASP A 194 -14.54 16.94 -18.90
CA ASP A 194 -15.70 16.87 -17.99
C ASP A 194 -15.52 15.71 -17.01
N ASP A 195 -14.96 14.57 -17.43
CA ASP A 195 -14.60 13.46 -16.56
C ASP A 195 -13.60 13.90 -15.48
N ALA A 196 -12.50 14.54 -15.90
CA ALA A 196 -11.44 15.01 -15.00
C ALA A 196 -11.95 16.07 -14.01
N LEU A 197 -12.67 17.08 -14.48
CA LEU A 197 -13.20 18.16 -13.65
C LEU A 197 -14.29 17.66 -12.70
N SER A 198 -15.17 16.74 -13.15
CA SER A 198 -16.20 16.15 -12.30
C SER A 198 -15.57 15.39 -11.12
N PHE A 199 -14.55 14.58 -11.39
CA PHE A 199 -13.83 13.86 -10.33
C PHE A 199 -13.12 14.81 -9.37
N TYR A 200 -12.46 15.86 -9.89
CA TYR A 200 -11.80 16.88 -9.09
C TYR A 200 -12.77 17.66 -8.19
N GLU A 201 -13.89 18.16 -8.75
CA GLU A 201 -14.88 18.92 -8.01
C GLU A 201 -15.55 18.13 -6.88
N ILE A 202 -15.76 16.82 -7.10
CA ILE A 202 -16.37 15.95 -6.12
C ILE A 202 -15.41 15.65 -4.97
N TYR A 203 -14.18 15.24 -5.27
CA TYR A 203 -13.30 14.59 -4.30
C TYR A 203 -12.16 15.47 -3.75
N TYR A 204 -11.74 16.54 -4.47
CA TYR A 204 -10.62 17.37 -4.06
C TYR A 204 -11.08 18.55 -3.20
N SER A 205 -11.31 18.24 -1.93
CA SER A 205 -11.78 19.19 -0.94
C SER A 205 -11.23 18.89 0.45
N PRO A 206 -11.12 19.87 1.36
CA PRO A 206 -10.55 19.68 2.69
C PRO A 206 -11.21 18.56 3.50
N ASN A 207 -12.55 18.48 3.49
CA ASN A 207 -13.28 17.44 4.22
C ASN A 207 -13.14 16.03 3.67
N ASN A 208 -12.48 15.85 2.50
CA ASN A 208 -12.08 14.55 1.94
C ASN A 208 -10.56 14.35 1.99
N ALA A 209 -9.82 15.27 2.61
CA ALA A 209 -8.36 15.26 2.59
C ALA A 209 -7.75 15.06 3.97
N ILE A 210 -6.55 14.49 3.98
CA ILE A 210 -5.68 14.36 5.14
C ILE A 210 -4.36 15.05 4.81
N LEU A 211 -3.96 16.01 5.62
CA LEU A 211 -2.64 16.60 5.60
C LEU A 211 -1.74 15.81 6.56
N VAL A 212 -0.64 15.27 6.06
CA VAL A 212 0.40 14.62 6.86
C VAL A 212 1.70 15.39 6.72
N VAL A 213 2.22 15.88 7.83
CA VAL A 213 3.51 16.58 7.88
C VAL A 213 4.43 15.83 8.85
N SER A 214 5.56 15.38 8.34
CA SER A 214 6.56 14.64 9.13
C SER A 214 7.94 15.27 8.95
N GLY A 215 8.69 15.47 10.05
CA GLY A 215 10.04 16.03 10.01
C GLY A 215 10.29 17.14 11.02
N ASP A 216 11.18 18.08 10.68
CA ASP A 216 11.60 19.17 11.57
C ASP A 216 10.55 20.30 11.64
N VAL A 217 9.47 20.00 12.35
CA VAL A 217 8.31 20.88 12.56
C VAL A 217 7.78 20.77 13.97
N THR A 218 6.98 21.77 14.39
CA THR A 218 6.19 21.68 15.62
C THR A 218 4.70 21.61 15.28
N PRO A 219 3.87 20.95 16.09
CA PRO A 219 2.42 20.90 15.89
C PRO A 219 1.76 22.28 15.80
N GLU A 220 2.22 23.23 16.61
CA GLU A 220 1.72 24.62 16.61
C GLU A 220 2.04 25.32 15.30
N GLY A 221 3.28 25.19 14.80
CA GLY A 221 3.69 25.79 13.53
C GLY A 221 2.94 25.21 12.34
N VAL A 222 2.75 23.87 12.32
CA VAL A 222 1.94 23.21 11.28
C VAL A 222 0.49 23.64 11.37
N ARG A 223 -0.10 23.78 12.57
CA ARG A 223 -1.47 24.24 12.75
C ARG A 223 -1.66 25.65 12.18
N GLU A 224 -0.79 26.59 12.54
CA GLU A 224 -0.86 27.97 12.05
C GLU A 224 -0.83 28.01 10.50
N LEU A 225 0.08 27.27 9.89
CA LEU A 225 0.19 27.21 8.43
C LEU A 225 -1.02 26.48 7.80
N ALA A 226 -1.49 25.40 8.40
CA ALA A 226 -2.65 24.64 7.90
C ALA A 226 -3.93 25.50 7.95
N GLU A 227 -4.17 26.23 9.05
CA GLU A 227 -5.29 27.16 9.17
C GLU A 227 -5.20 28.30 8.15
N LYS A 228 -3.99 28.84 7.92
CA LYS A 228 -3.74 29.93 6.96
C LYS A 228 -4.01 29.53 5.52
N TYR A 229 -3.58 28.33 5.10
CA TYR A 229 -3.60 27.92 3.69
C TYR A 229 -4.76 26.99 3.35
N TYR A 230 -5.04 25.99 4.18
CA TYR A 230 -6.12 25.03 3.94
C TYR A 230 -7.41 25.42 4.67
N GLY A 231 -7.33 26.00 5.87
CA GLY A 231 -8.48 26.35 6.69
C GLY A 231 -9.44 27.35 6.03
N VAL A 232 -8.93 28.16 5.10
CA VAL A 232 -9.74 29.13 4.33
C VAL A 232 -10.48 28.53 3.15
N ILE A 233 -10.14 27.28 2.75
CA ILE A 233 -10.80 26.58 1.65
C ILE A 233 -12.13 25.99 2.16
N PRO A 234 -13.25 26.25 1.50
CA PRO A 234 -14.53 25.70 1.93
C PRO A 234 -14.58 24.18 1.80
N SER A 235 -15.26 23.51 2.74
CA SER A 235 -15.61 22.11 2.60
C SER A 235 -16.57 21.89 1.44
N ASN A 236 -16.57 20.68 0.87
CA ASN A 236 -17.56 20.26 -0.11
C ASN A 236 -18.79 19.65 0.60
N PRO A 237 -19.93 20.35 0.71
CA PRO A 237 -21.13 19.79 1.34
C PRO A 237 -21.81 18.71 0.49
N ALA A 238 -21.45 18.58 -0.79
CA ALA A 238 -21.97 17.60 -1.72
C ALA A 238 -21.07 16.35 -1.84
N LEU A 239 -20.03 16.24 -1.00
CA LEU A 239 -19.18 15.05 -0.97
C LEU A 239 -20.04 13.81 -0.71
N PRO A 240 -20.07 12.82 -1.63
CA PRO A 240 -20.88 11.64 -1.44
C PRO A 240 -20.34 10.77 -0.30
N GLU A 241 -21.23 10.01 0.33
CA GLU A 241 -20.82 8.92 1.20
C GLU A 241 -20.02 7.91 0.38
N ARG A 242 -18.92 7.42 0.94
CA ARG A 242 -18.02 6.47 0.27
C ARG A 242 -18.60 5.06 0.34
N LEU A 243 -19.58 4.78 -0.52
CA LEU A 243 -20.21 3.48 -0.62
C LEU A 243 -19.47 2.61 -1.65
N ARG A 244 -19.05 1.43 -1.21
CA ARG A 244 -18.39 0.43 -2.06
C ARG A 244 -19.36 -0.68 -2.43
N THR A 245 -19.20 -1.19 -3.64
CA THR A 245 -19.94 -2.36 -4.10
C THR A 245 -19.31 -3.61 -3.47
N GLU A 246 -20.08 -4.36 -2.71
CA GLU A 246 -19.59 -5.61 -2.11
C GLU A 246 -19.28 -6.67 -3.17
N GLU A 247 -18.20 -7.41 -2.96
CA GLU A 247 -17.89 -8.59 -3.76
C GLU A 247 -18.73 -9.78 -3.28
N PRO A 248 -19.48 -10.47 -4.17
CA PRO A 248 -20.22 -11.65 -3.77
C PRO A 248 -19.26 -12.78 -3.36
N PRO A 249 -19.66 -13.65 -2.40
CA PRO A 249 -18.83 -14.77 -1.98
C PRO A 249 -18.45 -15.66 -3.17
N GLN A 250 -17.19 -15.98 -3.31
CA GLN A 250 -16.73 -16.94 -4.30
C GLN A 250 -17.06 -18.36 -3.82
N THR A 251 -17.74 -19.15 -4.66
CA THR A 251 -18.22 -20.50 -4.32
C THR A 251 -17.65 -21.57 -5.25
N ALA A 252 -16.77 -21.20 -6.17
CA ALA A 252 -16.12 -22.11 -7.11
C ALA A 252 -14.72 -21.64 -7.45
N GLU A 253 -13.79 -22.57 -7.64
CA GLU A 253 -12.47 -22.29 -8.16
C GLU A 253 -12.57 -21.59 -9.53
N ARG A 254 -11.69 -20.61 -9.77
CA ARG A 254 -11.55 -19.94 -11.05
C ARG A 254 -10.14 -20.16 -11.59
N ARG A 255 -10.02 -20.30 -12.94
CA ARG A 255 -8.73 -20.54 -13.57
C ARG A 255 -8.49 -19.60 -14.74
N VAL A 256 -7.27 -19.05 -14.80
CA VAL A 256 -6.80 -18.18 -15.89
C VAL A 256 -5.58 -18.85 -16.54
N ILE A 257 -5.62 -19.07 -17.86
CA ILE A 257 -4.46 -19.55 -18.62
C ILE A 257 -4.10 -18.47 -19.62
N PHE A 258 -3.01 -17.76 -19.35
CA PHE A 258 -2.53 -16.67 -20.18
C PHE A 258 -1.30 -17.11 -20.98
N ARG A 259 -1.41 -16.99 -22.32
CA ARG A 259 -0.35 -17.36 -23.26
C ARG A 259 0.14 -16.14 -24.00
N ASP A 260 1.47 -15.94 -23.99
CA ASP A 260 2.10 -14.83 -24.72
C ASP A 260 3.52 -15.25 -25.16
N ALA A 261 3.87 -14.96 -26.40
CA ALA A 261 5.18 -15.30 -26.95
C ALA A 261 6.34 -14.61 -26.23
N ARG A 262 6.08 -13.48 -25.58
CA ARG A 262 7.07 -12.68 -24.83
C ARG A 262 7.42 -13.27 -23.47
N VAL A 263 6.71 -14.29 -22.99
CA VAL A 263 6.98 -14.90 -21.68
C VAL A 263 8.33 -15.62 -21.68
N ALA A 264 9.27 -15.04 -20.95
CA ALA A 264 10.58 -15.65 -20.73
C ALA A 264 10.58 -16.67 -19.58
N GLN A 265 9.83 -16.38 -18.52
CA GLN A 265 9.76 -17.20 -17.31
C GLN A 265 8.29 -17.50 -16.98
N PRO A 266 7.81 -18.69 -17.29
CA PRO A 266 6.48 -19.15 -16.89
C PRO A 266 6.34 -19.26 -15.36
N TYR A 267 5.13 -19.02 -14.82
CA TYR A 267 4.86 -19.22 -13.40
C TYR A 267 3.39 -19.51 -13.10
N VAL A 268 3.16 -20.10 -11.93
CA VAL A 268 1.85 -20.29 -11.31
C VAL A 268 1.61 -19.16 -10.32
N SER A 269 0.42 -18.54 -10.38
CA SER A 269 -0.06 -17.60 -9.38
C SER A 269 -1.38 -18.09 -8.80
N ARG A 270 -1.52 -18.07 -7.48
CA ARG A 270 -2.78 -18.40 -6.80
C ARG A 270 -3.17 -17.30 -5.85
N SER A 271 -4.43 -16.92 -5.88
CA SER A 271 -5.00 -15.83 -5.08
C SER A 271 -6.25 -16.29 -4.34
N TYR A 272 -6.40 -15.84 -3.10
CA TYR A 272 -7.58 -16.04 -2.27
C TYR A 272 -8.06 -14.69 -1.77
N PHE A 273 -9.37 -14.51 -1.57
CA PHE A 273 -9.86 -13.35 -0.84
C PHE A 273 -9.38 -13.41 0.61
N ALA A 274 -9.03 -12.25 1.12
CA ALA A 274 -8.57 -12.08 2.49
C ALA A 274 -9.13 -10.78 3.08
N PRO A 275 -9.47 -10.74 4.38
CA PRO A 275 -9.93 -9.52 5.02
C PRO A 275 -8.81 -8.48 5.05
N GLU A 276 -9.20 -7.22 5.06
CA GLU A 276 -8.35 -6.06 5.33
C GLU A 276 -8.06 -5.89 6.82
N ARG A 277 -7.35 -4.81 7.15
CA ARG A 277 -7.17 -4.36 8.53
C ARG A 277 -8.32 -3.45 8.91
N ASP A 278 -9.14 -3.88 9.86
CA ASP A 278 -10.25 -3.09 10.38
C ASP A 278 -9.86 -2.28 11.60
N GLN A 279 -10.48 -1.11 11.72
CA GLN A 279 -10.34 -0.25 12.89
C GLN A 279 -10.66 -1.02 14.19
N GLY A 280 -9.68 -1.07 15.09
CA GLY A 280 -9.79 -1.77 16.37
C GLY A 280 -9.85 -3.31 16.29
N ALA A 281 -9.89 -3.92 15.10
CA ALA A 281 -10.02 -5.37 14.88
C ALA A 281 -8.89 -5.95 14.00
N GLN A 282 -7.65 -5.59 14.27
CA GLN A 282 -6.51 -5.87 13.40
C GLN A 282 -5.88 -7.28 13.56
N LYS A 283 -6.32 -8.10 14.51
CA LYS A 283 -5.65 -9.37 14.83
C LYS A 283 -5.63 -10.37 13.68
N GLU A 284 -6.71 -10.48 12.93
CA GLU A 284 -6.79 -11.40 11.79
C GLU A 284 -5.82 -10.99 10.69
N ALA A 285 -5.77 -9.71 10.35
CA ALA A 285 -4.83 -9.16 9.39
C ALA A 285 -3.36 -9.32 9.85
N ALA A 286 -3.10 -9.19 11.17
CA ALA A 286 -1.77 -9.44 11.72
C ALA A 286 -1.36 -10.92 11.61
N ALA A 287 -2.29 -11.84 11.85
CA ALA A 287 -2.07 -13.26 11.65
C ALA A 287 -1.80 -13.61 10.19
N LEU A 288 -2.53 -13.00 9.24
CA LEU A 288 -2.31 -13.18 7.79
C LEU A 288 -0.97 -12.57 7.34
N THR A 289 -0.57 -11.43 7.89
CA THR A 289 0.75 -10.84 7.63
C THR A 289 1.87 -11.80 8.05
N LEU A 290 1.79 -12.36 9.26
CA LEU A 290 2.78 -13.33 9.73
C LEU A 290 2.71 -14.65 8.95
N LEU A 291 1.52 -15.11 8.57
CA LEU A 291 1.33 -16.28 7.71
C LEU A 291 2.04 -16.11 6.36
N ALA A 292 1.86 -14.96 5.71
CA ALA A 292 2.51 -14.67 4.43
C ALA A 292 4.04 -14.70 4.56
N GLU A 293 4.59 -14.11 5.62
CA GLU A 293 6.02 -14.11 5.90
C GLU A 293 6.55 -15.53 6.19
N ILE A 294 5.83 -16.33 6.98
CA ILE A 294 6.20 -17.73 7.28
C ILE A 294 6.19 -18.58 6.03
N LEU A 295 5.16 -18.43 5.18
CA LEU A 295 5.02 -19.24 3.97
C LEU A 295 5.97 -18.82 2.85
N GLY A 296 6.19 -17.51 2.63
CA GLY A 296 6.91 -17.03 1.45
C GLY A 296 7.70 -15.73 1.61
N GLY A 297 7.93 -15.23 2.84
CA GLY A 297 8.60 -13.96 3.12
C GLY A 297 10.14 -14.01 3.04
N GLY A 298 10.73 -14.88 2.24
CA GLY A 298 12.18 -14.89 2.03
C GLY A 298 12.81 -16.29 1.96
N THR A 299 14.15 -16.34 2.00
CA THR A 299 14.92 -17.57 1.76
C THR A 299 14.76 -18.66 2.83
N THR A 300 14.26 -18.33 4.01
CA THR A 300 14.00 -19.28 5.12
C THR A 300 12.50 -19.53 5.33
N SER A 301 11.67 -19.15 4.37
CA SER A 301 10.24 -19.38 4.42
C SER A 301 9.90 -20.84 4.05
N TYR A 302 8.73 -21.30 4.49
CA TYR A 302 8.32 -22.69 4.35
C TYR A 302 8.28 -23.16 2.89
N LEU A 303 7.65 -22.40 1.97
CA LEU A 303 7.59 -22.78 0.57
C LEU A 303 8.96 -22.72 -0.11
N THR A 304 9.83 -21.78 0.27
CA THR A 304 11.20 -21.74 -0.24
C THR A 304 11.97 -22.98 0.17
N GLU A 305 11.89 -23.40 1.43
CA GLU A 305 12.53 -24.64 1.90
C GLU A 305 11.99 -25.86 1.14
N LYS A 306 10.67 -26.02 1.07
CA LYS A 306 10.05 -27.19 0.45
C LYS A 306 10.22 -27.27 -1.06
N LEU A 307 10.03 -26.15 -1.79
CA LEU A 307 9.98 -26.14 -3.24
C LEU A 307 11.33 -25.86 -3.90
N GLN A 308 12.21 -25.07 -3.25
CA GLN A 308 13.49 -24.70 -3.86
C GLN A 308 14.66 -25.55 -3.35
N PHE A 309 14.63 -25.95 -2.07
CA PHE A 309 15.76 -26.70 -1.48
C PHE A 309 15.47 -28.19 -1.37
N ASP A 310 14.32 -28.61 -0.80
CA ASP A 310 14.01 -30.04 -0.58
C ASP A 310 13.68 -30.74 -1.90
N THR A 311 12.70 -30.26 -2.66
CA THR A 311 12.22 -30.90 -3.89
C THR A 311 12.83 -30.35 -5.16
N GLN A 312 13.37 -29.15 -5.14
CA GLN A 312 13.96 -28.46 -6.28
C GLN A 312 13.02 -28.30 -7.49
N VAL A 313 11.72 -28.26 -7.24
CA VAL A 313 10.68 -28.07 -8.27
C VAL A 313 10.54 -26.61 -8.71
N ALA A 314 10.99 -25.69 -7.87
CA ALA A 314 10.90 -24.26 -8.14
C ALA A 314 12.27 -23.57 -8.02
N VAL A 315 12.45 -22.52 -8.80
CA VAL A 315 13.58 -21.57 -8.64
C VAL A 315 13.20 -20.35 -7.81
N TYR A 316 11.90 -20.09 -7.66
CA TYR A 316 11.38 -19.00 -6.84
C TYR A 316 9.98 -19.33 -6.33
N SER A 317 9.72 -18.97 -5.09
CA SER A 317 8.40 -18.98 -4.48
C SER A 317 8.22 -17.75 -3.60
N SER A 318 7.01 -17.21 -3.55
CA SER A 318 6.68 -16.07 -2.69
C SER A 318 5.22 -16.11 -2.27
N VAL A 319 4.95 -15.59 -1.08
CA VAL A 319 3.60 -15.36 -0.57
C VAL A 319 3.52 -13.95 -0.05
N TYR A 320 2.44 -13.26 -0.35
CA TYR A 320 2.24 -11.90 0.13
C TYR A 320 0.77 -11.60 0.43
N TYR A 321 0.59 -10.73 1.40
CA TYR A 321 -0.69 -10.18 1.84
C TYR A 321 -0.54 -8.69 2.10
N ARG A 322 -1.51 -7.90 1.65
CA ARG A 322 -1.53 -6.44 1.86
C ARG A 322 -2.86 -6.06 2.51
N GLY A 323 -2.86 -6.02 3.85
CA GLY A 323 -4.07 -5.75 4.61
C GLY A 323 -4.47 -4.27 4.70
N THR A 324 -3.60 -3.32 4.32
CA THR A 324 -3.95 -1.89 4.32
C THR A 324 -4.73 -1.56 3.05
N SER A 325 -6.03 -1.76 3.10
CA SER A 325 -7.02 -1.44 2.07
C SER A 325 -8.35 -1.13 2.75
N LEU A 326 -9.27 -0.48 2.05
CA LEU A 326 -10.59 -0.12 2.59
C LEU A 326 -11.54 -1.33 2.57
N ASP A 327 -11.36 -2.23 1.61
CA ASP A 327 -12.21 -3.39 1.37
C ASP A 327 -11.37 -4.66 1.28
N ASN A 328 -12.05 -5.82 1.23
CA ASN A 328 -11.43 -7.14 1.13
C ASN A 328 -10.33 -7.18 0.06
N THR A 329 -9.16 -7.59 0.49
CA THR A 329 -7.96 -7.73 -0.32
C THR A 329 -7.71 -9.19 -0.71
N THR A 330 -6.47 -9.54 -1.03
CA THR A 330 -6.09 -10.89 -1.45
C THR A 330 -4.84 -11.39 -0.74
N PHE A 331 -4.81 -12.71 -0.52
CA PHE A 331 -3.65 -13.48 -0.10
C PHE A 331 -3.12 -14.25 -1.30
N ASN A 332 -1.87 -14.02 -1.68
CA ASN A 332 -1.33 -14.46 -2.97
C ASN A 332 -0.12 -15.35 -2.80
N MET A 333 -0.01 -16.36 -3.66
CA MET A 333 1.12 -17.27 -3.76
C MET A 333 1.64 -17.29 -5.21
N ILE A 334 2.95 -17.30 -5.40
CA ILE A 334 3.60 -17.39 -6.70
C ILE A 334 4.65 -18.50 -6.63
N VAL A 335 4.69 -19.35 -7.66
CA VAL A 335 5.71 -20.38 -7.83
C VAL A 335 6.24 -20.34 -9.26
N VAL A 336 7.54 -20.17 -9.39
CA VAL A 336 8.26 -20.21 -10.67
C VAL A 336 8.96 -21.57 -10.78
N PRO A 337 8.57 -22.45 -11.73
CA PRO A 337 9.12 -23.78 -11.86
C PRO A 337 10.61 -23.76 -12.22
N ALA A 338 11.34 -24.79 -11.78
CA ALA A 338 12.70 -25.04 -12.21
C ALA A 338 12.75 -25.46 -13.70
N PRO A 339 13.89 -25.31 -14.38
CA PRO A 339 14.03 -25.75 -15.75
C PRO A 339 13.67 -27.26 -15.92
N GLY A 340 12.77 -27.54 -16.85
CA GLY A 340 12.28 -28.88 -17.11
C GLY A 340 11.07 -29.31 -16.27
N VAL A 341 10.64 -28.52 -15.28
CA VAL A 341 9.44 -28.74 -14.50
C VAL A 341 8.26 -28.03 -15.18
N THR A 342 7.14 -28.69 -15.31
CA THR A 342 5.90 -28.14 -15.87
C THR A 342 5.17 -27.25 -14.86
N LEU A 343 4.28 -26.37 -15.34
CA LEU A 343 3.42 -25.56 -14.46
C LEU A 343 2.48 -26.45 -13.61
N GLN A 344 2.03 -27.58 -14.16
CA GLN A 344 1.21 -28.54 -13.41
C GLN A 344 2.00 -29.16 -12.24
N GLU A 345 3.23 -29.64 -12.50
CA GLU A 345 4.09 -30.18 -11.44
C GLU A 345 4.41 -29.13 -10.37
N ALA A 346 4.63 -27.87 -10.75
CA ALA A 346 4.87 -26.78 -9.81
C ALA A 346 3.61 -26.45 -8.97
N GLU A 347 2.43 -26.45 -9.58
CA GLU A 347 1.15 -26.27 -8.90
C GLU A 347 0.88 -27.42 -7.93
N ASP A 348 1.02 -28.68 -8.37
CA ASP A 348 0.83 -29.86 -7.53
C ASP A 348 1.79 -29.85 -6.32
N ALA A 349 3.06 -29.48 -6.53
CA ALA A 349 4.05 -29.35 -5.46
C ALA A 349 3.69 -28.24 -4.47
N MET A 350 3.17 -27.09 -4.95
CA MET A 350 2.66 -26.03 -4.09
C MET A 350 1.50 -26.54 -3.23
N ASP A 351 0.55 -27.28 -3.81
CA ASP A 351 -0.60 -27.83 -3.10
C ASP A 351 -0.19 -28.84 -2.03
N VAL A 352 0.77 -29.70 -2.33
CA VAL A 352 1.36 -30.64 -1.37
C VAL A 352 2.04 -29.88 -0.22
N ALA A 353 2.84 -28.87 -0.53
CA ALA A 353 3.54 -28.08 0.48
C ALA A 353 2.56 -27.31 1.40
N VAL A 354 1.55 -26.66 0.82
CA VAL A 354 0.51 -25.96 1.60
C VAL A 354 -0.28 -26.94 2.46
N THR A 355 -0.68 -28.09 1.92
CA THR A 355 -1.38 -29.14 2.67
C THR A 355 -0.54 -29.68 3.82
N SER A 356 0.77 -29.84 3.63
CA SER A 356 1.70 -30.27 4.67
C SER A 356 1.82 -29.21 5.75
N PHE A 357 1.98 -27.94 5.38
CA PHE A 357 1.97 -26.82 6.34
C PHE A 357 0.69 -26.77 7.19
N MET A 358 -0.47 -26.98 6.56
CA MET A 358 -1.76 -26.98 7.28
C MET A 358 -1.89 -28.12 8.30
N LYS A 359 -1.11 -29.20 8.15
CA LYS A 359 -1.04 -30.34 9.10
C LYS A 359 0.04 -30.15 10.14
N GLU A 360 1.22 -29.68 9.74
CA GLU A 360 2.39 -29.48 10.60
C GLU A 360 2.21 -28.30 11.54
N GLY A 361 1.56 -27.23 11.04
CA GLY A 361 1.36 -25.97 11.75
C GLY A 361 2.59 -25.05 11.71
N VAL A 362 2.51 -23.98 12.47
CA VAL A 362 3.57 -22.98 12.58
C VAL A 362 4.67 -23.48 13.51
N ASP A 363 5.94 -23.44 13.05
CA ASP A 363 7.09 -23.64 13.94
C ASP A 363 7.24 -22.45 14.89
N PRO A 364 7.10 -22.63 16.22
CA PRO A 364 7.22 -21.55 17.18
C PRO A 364 8.58 -20.84 17.13
N SER A 365 9.66 -21.57 16.79
CA SER A 365 11.00 -20.98 16.72
C SER A 365 11.17 -20.09 15.48
N GLN A 366 10.56 -20.44 14.36
CA GLN A 366 10.49 -19.61 13.16
C GLN A 366 9.68 -18.35 13.42
N LEU A 367 8.51 -18.47 14.06
CA LEU A 367 7.67 -17.33 14.42
C LEU A 367 8.41 -16.34 15.33
N GLU A 368 9.11 -16.81 16.34
CA GLU A 368 9.88 -15.95 17.24
C GLU A 368 11.04 -15.23 16.54
N ARG A 369 11.70 -15.88 15.59
CA ARG A 369 12.73 -15.23 14.74
C ARG A 369 12.11 -14.15 13.87
N LEU A 370 10.99 -14.46 13.21
CA LEU A 370 10.26 -13.52 12.35
C LEU A 370 9.79 -12.29 13.13
N LYS A 371 9.18 -12.47 14.31
CA LYS A 371 8.76 -11.35 15.16
C LYS A 371 9.92 -10.43 15.52
N LYS A 372 11.09 -10.98 15.86
CA LYS A 372 12.29 -10.19 16.12
C LYS A 372 12.77 -9.41 14.90
N GLN A 373 12.73 -10.01 13.70
CA GLN A 373 13.07 -9.33 12.44
C GLN A 373 12.10 -8.19 12.14
N LEU A 374 10.80 -8.43 12.25
CA LEU A 374 9.77 -7.40 12.03
C LEU A 374 9.92 -6.25 13.05
N ARG A 375 10.21 -6.54 14.31
CA ARG A 375 10.46 -5.50 15.30
C ARG A 375 11.70 -4.66 14.96
N ALA A 376 12.77 -5.29 14.51
CA ALA A 376 13.97 -4.56 14.05
C ALA A 376 13.66 -3.68 12.84
N GLN A 377 12.94 -4.20 11.84
CA GLN A 377 12.52 -3.42 10.69
C GLN A 377 11.65 -2.20 11.06
N GLN A 378 10.75 -2.36 12.03
CA GLN A 378 9.93 -1.25 12.54
C GLN A 378 10.76 -0.17 13.22
N ILE A 379 11.80 -0.56 13.99
CA ILE A 379 12.72 0.39 14.62
C ILE A 379 13.48 1.19 13.55
N TYR A 380 14.03 0.51 12.53
CA TYR A 380 14.74 1.20 11.43
C TYR A 380 13.80 2.05 10.56
N ALA A 381 12.54 1.64 10.38
CA ALA A 381 11.56 2.41 9.63
C ALA A 381 11.23 3.78 10.26
N ARG A 382 11.52 3.98 11.56
CA ARG A 382 11.38 5.28 12.23
C ARG A 382 12.41 6.31 11.77
N ASP A 383 13.48 5.89 11.11
CA ASP A 383 14.50 6.80 10.58
C ASP A 383 14.09 7.41 9.22
N ASN A 384 12.98 6.99 8.65
CA ASN A 384 12.51 7.43 7.35
C ASN A 384 11.22 8.27 7.48
N VAL A 385 11.37 9.60 7.48
CA VAL A 385 10.24 10.55 7.58
C VAL A 385 9.21 10.37 6.47
N ASP A 386 9.65 10.01 5.25
CA ASP A 386 8.77 9.75 4.10
C ASP A 386 7.93 8.50 4.35
N GLY A 387 8.56 7.42 4.82
CA GLY A 387 7.90 6.16 5.15
C GLY A 387 6.91 6.29 6.31
N ILE A 388 7.20 7.17 7.28
CA ILE A 388 6.28 7.48 8.37
C ILE A 388 5.03 8.19 7.83
N ALA A 389 5.21 9.25 7.05
CA ALA A 389 4.11 10.00 6.45
C ALA A 389 3.22 9.11 5.56
N GLN A 390 3.82 8.25 4.73
CA GLN A 390 3.09 7.28 3.90
C GLN A 390 2.30 6.27 4.73
N ARG A 391 2.86 5.78 5.83
CA ARG A 391 2.18 4.83 6.73
C ARG A 391 0.91 5.40 7.32
N TYR A 392 0.97 6.64 7.86
CA TYR A 392 -0.21 7.29 8.41
C TYR A 392 -1.23 7.64 7.32
N GLY A 393 -0.78 8.23 6.22
CA GLY A 393 -1.66 8.61 5.12
C GLY A 393 -2.42 7.42 4.53
N SER A 394 -1.73 6.32 4.21
CA SER A 394 -2.38 5.12 3.67
C SER A 394 -3.33 4.46 4.67
N ALA A 395 -2.95 4.39 5.94
CA ALA A 395 -3.81 3.81 6.98
C ALA A 395 -5.09 4.62 7.18
N LEU A 396 -4.97 5.94 7.32
CA LEU A 396 -6.12 6.82 7.58
C LEU A 396 -7.06 6.98 6.37
N THR A 397 -6.56 6.82 5.15
CA THR A 397 -7.38 6.83 3.94
C THR A 397 -8.14 5.51 3.73
N THR A 398 -7.68 4.44 4.37
CA THR A 398 -8.31 3.11 4.34
C THR A 398 -9.10 2.77 5.62
N GLY A 399 -9.48 3.78 6.42
CA GLY A 399 -10.39 3.61 7.55
C GLY A 399 -9.73 3.32 8.90
N LEU A 400 -8.41 3.16 8.95
CA LEU A 400 -7.68 2.99 10.21
C LEU A 400 -7.50 4.32 10.94
N THR A 401 -7.20 4.26 12.24
CA THR A 401 -6.89 5.43 13.08
C THR A 401 -5.39 5.54 13.36
N VAL A 402 -4.98 6.67 13.95
CA VAL A 402 -3.61 6.85 14.46
C VAL A 402 -3.27 5.78 15.49
N GLU A 403 -4.21 5.48 16.39
CA GLU A 403 -4.06 4.46 17.43
C GLU A 403 -3.89 3.07 16.82
N ASP A 404 -4.58 2.74 15.73
CA ASP A 404 -4.42 1.49 15.00
C ASP A 404 -3.02 1.35 14.40
N VAL A 405 -2.48 2.44 13.85
CA VAL A 405 -1.11 2.46 13.31
C VAL A 405 -0.09 2.25 14.43
N GLN A 406 -0.27 2.93 15.55
CA GLN A 406 0.62 2.82 16.72
C GLN A 406 0.54 1.45 17.40
N ALA A 407 -0.65 0.86 17.50
CA ALA A 407 -0.84 -0.45 18.12
C ALA A 407 -0.32 -1.62 17.26
N TRP A 408 -0.18 -1.44 15.96
CA TRP A 408 0.17 -2.51 15.01
C TRP A 408 1.42 -3.32 15.39
N PRO A 409 2.56 -2.70 15.80
CA PRO A 409 3.74 -3.43 16.21
C PRO A 409 3.50 -4.42 17.34
N GLU A 410 2.78 -4.00 18.36
CA GLU A 410 2.48 -4.83 19.52
C GLU A 410 1.45 -5.92 19.21
N ILE A 411 0.48 -5.63 18.34
CA ILE A 411 -0.47 -6.63 17.85
C ILE A 411 0.29 -7.76 17.13
N LEU A 412 1.21 -7.44 16.21
CA LEU A 412 2.05 -8.44 15.53
C LEU A 412 2.86 -9.29 16.53
N GLN A 413 3.42 -8.68 17.56
CA GLN A 413 4.19 -9.40 18.58
C GLN A 413 3.32 -10.35 19.43
N ALA A 414 2.04 -10.02 19.62
CA ALA A 414 1.12 -10.79 20.44
C ALA A 414 0.49 -12.01 19.75
N ILE A 415 0.53 -12.07 18.40
CA ILE A 415 -0.10 -13.16 17.63
C ILE A 415 0.52 -14.52 17.97
N THR A 416 -0.32 -15.53 18.17
CA THR A 416 0.09 -16.91 18.47
C THR A 416 0.09 -17.82 17.24
N PRO A 417 0.78 -18.97 17.28
CA PRO A 417 0.70 -19.99 16.23
C PRO A 417 -0.73 -20.42 15.91
N GLU A 418 -1.58 -20.57 16.95
CA GLU A 418 -2.98 -20.98 16.80
C GLU A 418 -3.82 -19.93 16.07
N GLU A 419 -3.58 -18.63 16.33
CA GLU A 419 -4.24 -17.53 15.61
C GLU A 419 -3.82 -17.49 14.15
N ILE A 420 -2.55 -17.73 13.83
CA ILE A 420 -2.06 -17.84 12.44
C ILE A 420 -2.74 -19.02 11.73
N MET A 421 -2.80 -20.20 12.37
CA MET A 421 -3.45 -21.36 11.78
C MET A 421 -4.97 -21.20 11.65
N ALA A 422 -5.60 -20.45 12.53
CA ALA A 422 -7.02 -20.11 12.41
C ALA A 422 -7.28 -19.19 11.20
N ALA A 423 -6.45 -18.17 10.99
CA ALA A 423 -6.51 -17.29 9.83
C ALA A 423 -6.22 -18.06 8.52
N ALA A 424 -5.21 -18.95 8.52
CA ALA A 424 -4.89 -19.81 7.37
C ALA A 424 -6.09 -20.66 6.95
N LYS A 425 -6.79 -21.29 7.89
CA LYS A 425 -7.97 -22.13 7.61
C LYS A 425 -9.17 -21.35 7.05
N LYS A 426 -9.28 -20.06 7.36
CA LYS A 426 -10.34 -19.21 6.84
C LYS A 426 -10.05 -18.73 5.41
N VAL A 427 -8.79 -18.49 5.08
CA VAL A 427 -8.39 -17.86 3.82
C VAL A 427 -7.93 -18.88 2.79
N ILE A 428 -7.12 -19.87 3.16
CA ILE A 428 -6.60 -20.88 2.22
C ILE A 428 -7.64 -21.99 2.01
N ILE A 429 -8.64 -21.68 1.21
CA ILE A 429 -9.73 -22.60 0.82
C ILE A 429 -9.62 -22.84 -0.69
N PRO A 430 -9.19 -24.03 -1.13
CA PRO A 430 -8.95 -24.31 -2.56
C PRO A 430 -10.15 -23.97 -3.46
N GLU A 431 -11.36 -24.27 -3.00
CA GLU A 431 -12.61 -24.06 -3.74
C GLU A 431 -12.93 -22.57 -3.99
N THR A 432 -12.29 -21.65 -3.25
CA THR A 432 -12.46 -20.21 -3.40
C THR A 432 -11.22 -19.52 -3.95
N SER A 433 -10.32 -20.29 -4.57
CA SER A 433 -9.11 -19.73 -5.18
C SER A 433 -9.32 -19.24 -6.62
N VAL A 434 -8.45 -18.36 -7.03
CA VAL A 434 -8.19 -18.05 -8.44
C VAL A 434 -6.76 -18.51 -8.76
N THR A 435 -6.62 -19.52 -9.62
CA THR A 435 -5.32 -20.01 -10.05
C THR A 435 -5.04 -19.60 -11.48
N GLY A 436 -3.89 -19.00 -11.70
CA GLY A 436 -3.45 -18.54 -13.02
C GLY A 436 -2.12 -19.16 -13.44
N TRP A 437 -2.02 -19.45 -14.72
CA TRP A 437 -0.79 -19.84 -15.38
C TRP A 437 -0.37 -18.79 -16.38
N LEU A 438 0.77 -18.19 -16.17
CA LEU A 438 1.46 -17.43 -17.22
C LEU A 438 2.41 -18.36 -17.94
N MET A 439 2.24 -18.53 -19.25
CA MET A 439 3.03 -19.48 -20.02
C MET A 439 3.39 -18.93 -21.40
N LYS A 440 4.50 -19.40 -21.93
CA LYS A 440 4.91 -19.07 -23.29
C LYS A 440 3.91 -19.67 -24.29
N GLU A 441 3.52 -18.88 -25.27
CA GLU A 441 2.79 -19.40 -26.42
C GLU A 441 3.65 -20.43 -27.14
N GLN A 442 3.12 -21.65 -27.33
CA GLN A 442 3.80 -22.67 -28.14
C GLN A 442 3.67 -22.28 -29.61
N GLU A 443 4.76 -22.20 -30.32
CA GLU A 443 4.72 -22.11 -31.79
C GLU A 443 3.90 -23.31 -32.28
N GLN A 444 2.73 -23.04 -32.87
CA GLN A 444 2.00 -24.09 -33.59
C GLN A 444 2.92 -24.50 -34.74
N GLY A 445 3.50 -25.72 -34.62
CA GLY A 445 4.33 -26.28 -35.64
C GLY A 445 3.57 -26.28 -36.97
N GLN A 446 4.19 -25.66 -37.98
CA GLN A 446 3.78 -25.72 -39.39
C GLN A 446 3.83 -27.14 -39.91
#